data_dcff751058f771c968edcf6542eb8596
#
_entry.id   dcff751058f771c968edcf6542eb8596
#
_cell.length_a   1.000
_cell.length_b   1.000
_cell.length_c   1.000
_cell.angle_alpha   90.00
_cell.angle_beta   90.00
_cell.angle_gamma   90.00
#
_symmetry.space_group_name_H-M   'P 1'
#
loop_
_entity.id
_entity.type
_entity.pdbx_description
1 polymer ?
#
loop_
_entity_poly.entity_id
_entity_poly.type
_entity_poly.pdbx_seq_one_letter_code
_entity_poly.pdbx_strand_id
1 'polypeptide(L)'
;MRIRDLVGIAELGLTLLAGEEHLDRDFTGVQITDLPDPGRYLSGGELVLSGLMWRNGPEDSERFVGRLAEAGVAALGAGSAWLGTVPDDLVRACRAHGLPLLAVPVEVSFRTVAEMVTPRHAELRDALGRHRRIVAAVAEGAGLPELFALMDGELAMAGAVVSATGALIAGALDRADAVRLAHEYLTAPRLPHAVRAPSGTFTLFGVGREHRAAGWALVCGGDLLGEADLGFELAACVALERTRMEEGRRVERRLAEQLIALARSAGSDPAELNAGLRTCGIGPAEPYSVVNATVARPGAIREPDPARLGGQVLEELLRSRVVAAAGADGAVALVPLSGT
;
A
#
# COMPACT_ATOMS: atom_id res chain seq x y z
N MET A 1 9.46 -12.10 -20.05
CA MET A 1 8.64 -11.54 -21.15
C MET A 1 9.08 -12.20 -22.43
N ARG A 2 8.14 -12.59 -23.32
CA ARG A 2 8.48 -13.22 -24.60
C ARG A 2 8.66 -12.18 -25.70
N ILE A 3 9.45 -12.54 -26.73
CA ILE A 3 9.66 -11.66 -27.89
C ILE A 3 8.33 -11.32 -28.59
N ARG A 4 7.40 -12.30 -28.70
CA ARG A 4 6.06 -12.06 -29.28
C ARG A 4 5.26 -11.01 -28.54
N ASP A 5 5.36 -10.98 -27.20
CA ASP A 5 4.65 -10.00 -26.36
C ASP A 5 5.18 -8.59 -26.63
N LEU A 6 6.51 -8.48 -26.82
CA LEU A 6 7.16 -7.23 -27.17
C LEU A 6 6.74 -6.71 -28.54
N VAL A 7 6.70 -7.58 -29.56
CA VAL A 7 6.24 -7.24 -30.90
C VAL A 7 4.76 -6.84 -30.92
N GLY A 8 3.97 -7.42 -30.00
CA GLY A 8 2.54 -7.12 -29.84
C GLY A 8 2.24 -5.73 -29.22
N ILE A 9 3.23 -5.02 -28.70
CA ILE A 9 3.04 -3.66 -28.13
C ILE A 9 2.90 -2.65 -29.26
N ALA A 10 1.66 -2.27 -29.57
CA ALA A 10 1.35 -1.39 -30.70
C ALA A 10 2.08 -0.02 -30.65
N GLU A 11 2.28 0.51 -29.43
CA GLU A 11 2.93 1.82 -29.21
C GLU A 11 4.42 1.79 -29.62
N LEU A 12 5.06 0.62 -29.64
CA LEU A 12 6.46 0.48 -30.04
C LEU A 12 6.63 0.32 -31.55
N GLY A 13 5.61 -0.08 -32.29
CA GLY A 13 5.65 -0.25 -33.74
C GLY A 13 6.79 -1.14 -34.25
N LEU A 14 7.25 -2.08 -33.42
CA LEU A 14 8.38 -2.96 -33.78
C LEU A 14 7.99 -3.91 -34.91
N THR A 15 8.90 -4.09 -35.86
CA THR A 15 8.68 -5.00 -36.99
C THR A 15 9.67 -6.16 -36.95
N LEU A 16 9.18 -7.39 -37.01
CA LEU A 16 10.03 -8.58 -37.07
C LEU A 16 10.60 -8.73 -38.48
N LEU A 17 11.92 -8.87 -38.62
CA LEU A 17 12.64 -9.03 -39.89
C LEU A 17 13.26 -10.41 -40.05
N ALA A 18 13.52 -11.14 -38.98
CA ALA A 18 14.07 -12.49 -38.95
C ALA A 18 13.72 -13.22 -37.65
N GLY A 19 13.68 -14.53 -37.63
CA GLY A 19 13.55 -15.36 -36.44
C GLY A 19 12.11 -15.59 -35.97
N GLU A 20 11.14 -15.73 -36.90
CA GLU A 20 9.74 -16.01 -36.60
C GLU A 20 9.56 -17.25 -35.71
N GLU A 21 10.40 -18.29 -35.95
CA GLU A 21 10.40 -19.56 -35.21
C GLU A 21 10.86 -19.42 -33.75
N HIS A 22 11.40 -18.25 -33.34
CA HIS A 22 11.94 -18.00 -32.03
C HIS A 22 11.16 -16.93 -31.23
N LEU A 23 9.98 -16.54 -31.67
CA LEU A 23 9.13 -15.52 -31.00
C LEU A 23 8.69 -15.91 -29.58
N ASP A 24 8.68 -17.19 -29.25
CA ASP A 24 8.35 -17.69 -27.91
C ASP A 24 9.54 -17.69 -26.95
N ARG A 25 10.71 -17.26 -27.40
CA ARG A 25 11.89 -17.12 -26.55
C ARG A 25 11.67 -16.03 -25.51
N ASP A 26 11.97 -16.37 -24.23
CA ASP A 26 11.97 -15.39 -23.16
C ASP A 26 13.24 -14.56 -23.18
N PHE A 27 13.12 -13.29 -22.82
CA PHE A 27 14.28 -12.44 -22.54
C PHE A 27 14.21 -11.84 -21.12
N THR A 28 15.39 -11.66 -20.51
CA THR A 28 15.56 -11.33 -19.08
C THR A 28 15.87 -9.85 -18.82
N GLY A 29 16.26 -9.12 -19.84
CA GLY A 29 16.65 -7.71 -19.71
C GLY A 29 16.91 -7.06 -21.05
N VAL A 30 17.23 -5.76 -21.02
CA VAL A 30 17.57 -4.98 -22.21
C VAL A 30 18.98 -4.42 -22.04
N GLN A 31 19.81 -4.64 -23.06
CA GLN A 31 21.14 -4.03 -23.18
C GLN A 31 21.19 -3.12 -24.39
N ILE A 32 21.51 -1.84 -24.18
CA ILE A 32 21.71 -0.89 -25.27
C ILE A 32 23.21 -0.75 -25.53
N THR A 33 23.66 -1.06 -26.73
CA THR A 33 25.09 -0.98 -27.07
C THR A 33 25.33 -0.79 -28.55
N ASP A 34 26.35 0.01 -28.88
CA ASP A 34 26.94 0.15 -30.20
C ASP A 34 28.42 -0.25 -30.21
N LEU A 35 28.83 -1.09 -29.25
CA LEU A 35 30.16 -1.68 -29.25
C LEU A 35 30.30 -2.73 -30.36
N PRO A 36 31.35 -2.78 -31.13
CA PRO A 36 31.59 -3.79 -32.18
C PRO A 36 31.71 -5.22 -31.63
N ASP A 37 32.15 -5.37 -30.39
CA ASP A 37 32.23 -6.64 -29.65
C ASP A 37 31.69 -6.46 -28.24
N PRO A 38 30.37 -6.65 -28.04
CA PRO A 38 29.74 -6.48 -26.73
C PRO A 38 29.78 -7.74 -25.85
N GLY A 39 30.31 -8.89 -26.35
CA GLY A 39 30.17 -10.20 -25.72
C GLY A 39 30.51 -10.26 -24.24
N ARG A 40 31.57 -9.56 -23.79
CA ARG A 40 32.00 -9.52 -22.39
C ARG A 40 31.05 -8.79 -21.43
N TYR A 41 30.10 -8.04 -21.96
CA TYR A 41 29.10 -7.26 -21.19
C TYR A 41 27.72 -7.92 -21.21
N LEU A 42 27.57 -9.03 -21.88
CA LEU A 42 26.34 -9.78 -22.02
C LEU A 42 26.36 -11.00 -21.10
N SER A 43 25.24 -11.26 -20.45
CA SER A 43 25.07 -12.40 -19.53
C SER A 43 24.28 -13.55 -20.15
N GLY A 44 23.69 -13.31 -21.33
CA GLY A 44 22.80 -14.22 -22.03
C GLY A 44 21.32 -14.00 -21.72
N GLY A 45 20.49 -14.17 -22.72
CA GLY A 45 19.04 -13.98 -22.58
C GLY A 45 18.54 -12.54 -22.66
N GLU A 46 19.41 -11.56 -22.96
CA GLU A 46 18.99 -10.16 -23.13
C GLU A 46 18.40 -9.87 -24.51
N LEU A 47 17.56 -8.83 -24.60
CA LEU A 47 17.28 -8.09 -25.82
C LEU A 47 18.38 -7.04 -25.99
N VAL A 48 19.18 -7.14 -27.04
CA VAL A 48 20.19 -6.13 -27.39
C VAL A 48 19.58 -5.10 -28.32
N LEU A 49 19.67 -3.81 -28.00
CA LEU A 49 19.28 -2.69 -28.84
C LEU A 49 20.53 -1.99 -29.36
N SER A 50 20.63 -1.81 -30.68
CA SER A 50 21.79 -1.18 -31.33
C SER A 50 21.36 -0.19 -32.40
N GLY A 51 21.99 0.99 -32.41
CA GLY A 51 21.89 2.00 -33.48
C GLY A 51 22.67 1.65 -34.72
N LEU A 52 23.37 0.51 -34.74
CA LEU A 52 24.20 0.02 -35.83
C LEU A 52 25.41 0.95 -36.14
N MET A 53 25.87 1.76 -35.19
CA MET A 53 26.96 2.71 -35.35
C MET A 53 28.32 1.99 -35.53
N TRP A 54 28.45 0.75 -35.09
CA TRP A 54 29.64 -0.10 -35.26
C TRP A 54 29.82 -0.62 -36.69
N ARG A 55 28.78 -0.54 -37.54
CA ARG A 55 28.79 -1.14 -38.88
C ARG A 55 29.40 -0.22 -39.90
N ASN A 56 30.49 -0.69 -40.55
CA ASN A 56 31.13 -0.04 -41.69
C ASN A 56 30.92 -0.84 -43.00
N GLY A 57 30.63 -2.15 -42.91
CA GLY A 57 30.42 -3.01 -44.06
C GLY A 57 29.69 -4.31 -43.74
N PRO A 58 29.34 -5.12 -44.75
CA PRO A 58 28.56 -6.38 -44.56
C PRO A 58 29.27 -7.39 -43.65
N GLU A 59 30.59 -7.44 -43.64
CA GLU A 59 31.38 -8.37 -42.81
C GLU A 59 31.22 -8.08 -41.30
N ASP A 60 30.97 -6.81 -40.96
CA ASP A 60 30.78 -6.42 -39.56
C ASP A 60 29.46 -6.94 -39.04
N SER A 61 28.42 -7.04 -39.89
CA SER A 61 27.12 -7.61 -39.51
C SER A 61 27.24 -9.07 -39.11
N GLU A 62 27.97 -9.87 -39.91
CA GLU A 62 28.20 -11.29 -39.60
C GLU A 62 28.95 -11.47 -38.30
N ARG A 63 30.03 -10.66 -38.12
CA ARG A 63 30.84 -10.73 -36.89
C ARG A 63 30.08 -10.32 -35.65
N PHE A 64 29.31 -9.24 -35.73
CA PHE A 64 28.52 -8.74 -34.62
C PHE A 64 27.44 -9.72 -34.19
N VAL A 65 26.62 -10.23 -35.16
CA VAL A 65 25.58 -11.20 -34.91
C VAL A 65 26.15 -12.52 -34.37
N GLY A 66 27.27 -12.99 -34.89
CA GLY A 66 27.98 -14.15 -34.37
C GLY A 66 28.33 -13.99 -32.88
N ARG A 67 28.86 -12.83 -32.47
CA ARG A 67 29.16 -12.53 -31.07
C ARG A 67 27.91 -12.50 -30.17
N LEU A 68 26.81 -11.94 -30.66
CA LEU A 68 25.54 -11.94 -29.94
C LEU A 68 25.00 -13.36 -29.75
N ALA A 69 25.08 -14.18 -30.80
CA ALA A 69 24.63 -15.58 -30.76
C ALA A 69 25.50 -16.42 -29.80
N GLU A 70 26.83 -16.27 -29.84
CA GLU A 70 27.78 -16.90 -28.91
C GLU A 70 27.49 -16.51 -27.44
N ALA A 71 27.10 -15.25 -27.22
CA ALA A 71 26.72 -14.77 -25.88
C ALA A 71 25.31 -15.19 -25.44
N GLY A 72 24.54 -15.90 -26.29
CA GLY A 72 23.21 -16.37 -25.94
C GLY A 72 22.14 -15.28 -25.87
N VAL A 73 22.28 -14.21 -26.64
CA VAL A 73 21.32 -13.11 -26.72
C VAL A 73 19.96 -13.61 -27.21
N ALA A 74 18.87 -13.13 -26.62
CA ALA A 74 17.53 -13.57 -26.97
C ALA A 74 17.02 -12.98 -28.28
N ALA A 75 17.29 -11.69 -28.53
CA ALA A 75 16.93 -10.98 -29.76
C ALA A 75 17.79 -9.73 -29.98
N LEU A 76 17.87 -9.26 -31.22
CA LEU A 76 18.48 -7.99 -31.60
C LEU A 76 17.39 -7.02 -32.07
N GLY A 77 17.35 -5.81 -31.46
CA GLY A 77 16.58 -4.68 -31.94
C GLY A 77 17.49 -3.68 -32.66
N ALA A 78 17.28 -3.52 -33.95
CA ALA A 78 18.06 -2.65 -34.81
C ALA A 78 17.35 -1.31 -35.03
N GLY A 79 17.95 -0.19 -34.61
CA GLY A 79 17.47 1.15 -34.90
C GLY A 79 17.80 1.58 -36.32
N SER A 80 16.83 2.15 -37.02
CA SER A 80 16.99 2.62 -38.40
C SER A 80 17.44 4.08 -38.53
N ALA A 81 17.60 4.80 -37.41
CA ALA A 81 17.89 6.25 -37.41
C ALA A 81 19.22 6.63 -38.13
N TRP A 82 20.25 5.80 -38.01
CA TRP A 82 21.57 6.09 -38.61
C TRP A 82 21.63 5.71 -40.10
N LEU A 83 21.09 4.55 -40.48
CA LEU A 83 21.21 4.00 -41.83
C LEU A 83 19.94 4.18 -42.68
N GLY A 84 18.87 4.74 -42.12
CA GLY A 84 17.55 4.89 -42.76
C GLY A 84 16.74 3.59 -42.82
N THR A 85 17.41 2.45 -42.98
CA THR A 85 16.80 1.12 -43.03
C THR A 85 17.71 0.09 -42.36
N VAL A 86 17.15 -1.03 -41.94
CA VAL A 86 17.95 -2.16 -41.45
C VAL A 86 18.59 -2.87 -42.66
N PRO A 87 19.92 -3.05 -42.69
CA PRO A 87 20.62 -3.63 -43.84
C PRO A 87 20.28 -5.09 -44.06
N ASP A 88 20.18 -5.50 -45.34
CA ASP A 88 19.89 -6.89 -45.74
C ASP A 88 20.94 -7.90 -45.27
N ASP A 89 22.21 -7.49 -45.20
CA ASP A 89 23.28 -8.34 -44.67
C ASP A 89 23.10 -8.64 -43.19
N LEU A 90 22.58 -7.69 -42.38
CA LEU A 90 22.25 -7.92 -40.99
C LEU A 90 21.06 -8.91 -40.87
N VAL A 91 20.06 -8.76 -41.71
CA VAL A 91 18.91 -9.72 -41.77
C VAL A 91 19.39 -11.12 -42.09
N ARG A 92 20.31 -11.24 -43.09
CA ARG A 92 20.88 -12.54 -43.47
C ARG A 92 21.71 -13.16 -42.34
N ALA A 93 22.56 -12.37 -41.70
CA ALA A 93 23.34 -12.83 -40.56
C ALA A 93 22.46 -13.31 -39.40
N CYS A 94 21.44 -12.55 -39.05
CA CYS A 94 20.49 -12.96 -38.01
C CYS A 94 19.75 -14.27 -38.33
N ARG A 95 19.35 -14.46 -39.59
CA ARG A 95 18.75 -15.73 -40.06
C ARG A 95 19.73 -16.88 -39.95
N ALA A 96 20.99 -16.69 -40.36
CA ALA A 96 22.03 -17.72 -40.33
C ALA A 96 22.33 -18.19 -38.90
N HIS A 97 22.29 -17.29 -37.94
CA HIS A 97 22.55 -17.57 -36.51
C HIS A 97 21.26 -17.87 -35.69
N GLY A 98 20.07 -17.88 -36.27
CA GLY A 98 18.81 -18.11 -35.55
C GLY A 98 18.52 -17.07 -34.49
N LEU A 99 18.96 -15.81 -34.72
CA LEU A 99 18.75 -14.69 -33.83
C LEU A 99 17.54 -13.85 -34.29
N PRO A 100 16.47 -13.73 -33.52
CA PRO A 100 15.37 -12.82 -33.83
C PRO A 100 15.85 -11.39 -34.02
N LEU A 101 15.43 -10.75 -35.12
CA LEU A 101 15.77 -9.38 -35.46
C LEU A 101 14.51 -8.52 -35.54
N LEU A 102 14.47 -7.48 -34.72
CA LEU A 102 13.39 -6.50 -34.69
C LEU A 102 13.89 -5.16 -35.26
N ALA A 103 13.13 -4.56 -36.17
CA ALA A 103 13.35 -3.17 -36.56
C ALA A 103 12.69 -2.26 -35.54
N VAL A 104 13.44 -1.29 -35.02
CA VAL A 104 12.95 -0.23 -34.13
C VAL A 104 12.73 1.02 -34.95
N PRO A 105 11.49 1.57 -35.03
CA PRO A 105 11.20 2.82 -35.76
C PRO A 105 12.00 4.01 -35.23
N VAL A 106 12.25 4.98 -36.09
CA VAL A 106 13.04 6.20 -35.74
C VAL A 106 12.35 7.02 -34.65
N GLU A 107 11.03 6.99 -34.62
CA GLU A 107 10.18 7.70 -33.66
C GLU A 107 10.25 7.09 -32.25
N VAL A 108 10.74 5.86 -32.12
CA VAL A 108 10.80 5.13 -30.85
C VAL A 108 12.24 5.11 -30.33
N SER A 109 12.46 5.74 -29.19
CA SER A 109 13.78 5.71 -28.55
C SER A 109 14.04 4.33 -27.92
N PHE A 110 15.31 3.90 -27.91
CA PHE A 110 15.72 2.68 -27.19
C PHE A 110 15.39 2.74 -25.71
N ARG A 111 15.41 3.93 -25.14
CA ARG A 111 14.98 4.16 -23.76
C ARG A 111 13.51 3.82 -23.58
N THR A 112 12.64 4.21 -24.50
CA THR A 112 11.20 3.87 -24.46
C THR A 112 11.00 2.35 -24.50
N VAL A 113 11.73 1.64 -25.40
CA VAL A 113 11.68 0.18 -25.45
C VAL A 113 12.14 -0.42 -24.13
N ALA A 114 13.27 0.02 -23.59
CA ALA A 114 13.81 -0.50 -22.33
C ALA A 114 12.86 -0.25 -21.14
N GLU A 115 12.26 0.93 -21.07
CA GLU A 115 11.30 1.29 -20.00
C GLU A 115 10.00 0.47 -20.07
N MET A 116 9.51 0.14 -21.27
CA MET A 116 8.31 -0.68 -21.43
C MET A 116 8.52 -2.16 -21.09
N VAL A 117 9.74 -2.63 -21.29
CA VAL A 117 10.11 -4.04 -21.16
C VAL A 117 10.58 -4.42 -19.77
N THR A 118 11.07 -3.46 -19.00
CA THR A 118 11.56 -3.72 -17.65
C THR A 118 10.38 -3.78 -16.69
N PRO A 119 10.00 -4.97 -16.16
CA PRO A 119 8.83 -5.14 -15.27
C PRO A 119 8.81 -4.15 -14.11
N ARG A 120 9.98 -3.83 -13.56
CA ARG A 120 10.14 -2.84 -12.47
C ARG A 120 9.57 -1.45 -12.79
N HIS A 121 9.60 -1.01 -14.06
CA HIS A 121 9.10 0.32 -14.40
C HIS A 121 7.59 0.33 -14.63
N ALA A 122 6.99 -0.74 -15.13
CA ALA A 122 5.54 -0.87 -15.21
C ALA A 122 4.95 -0.96 -13.78
N GLU A 123 5.51 -1.81 -12.92
CA GLU A 123 5.12 -1.94 -11.51
C GLU A 123 5.32 -0.63 -10.73
N LEU A 124 6.43 0.09 -10.96
CA LEU A 124 6.69 1.40 -10.35
C LEU A 124 5.71 2.48 -10.83
N ARG A 125 5.35 2.49 -12.11
CA ARG A 125 4.35 3.45 -12.64
C ARG A 125 2.96 3.16 -12.09
N ASP A 126 2.57 1.90 -12.02
CA ASP A 126 1.31 1.47 -11.45
C ASP A 126 1.27 1.74 -9.94
N ALA A 127 2.36 1.46 -9.22
CA ALA A 127 2.49 1.81 -7.81
C ALA A 127 2.41 3.32 -7.58
N LEU A 128 3.12 4.13 -8.37
CA LEU A 128 3.04 5.60 -8.32
C LEU A 128 1.65 6.12 -8.70
N GLY A 129 0.97 5.49 -9.66
CA GLY A 129 -0.40 5.81 -10.05
C GLY A 129 -1.37 5.55 -8.90
N ARG A 130 -1.28 4.38 -8.26
CA ARG A 130 -2.07 4.02 -7.07
C ARG A 130 -1.79 4.97 -5.91
N HIS A 131 -0.51 5.20 -5.60
CA HIS A 131 -0.10 6.14 -4.55
C HIS A 131 -0.71 7.54 -4.75
N ARG A 132 -0.62 8.10 -5.97
CA ARG A 132 -1.20 9.42 -6.28
C ARG A 132 -2.70 9.45 -6.08
N ARG A 133 -3.45 8.41 -6.47
CA ARG A 133 -4.92 8.36 -6.29
C ARG A 133 -5.29 8.29 -4.81
N ILE A 134 -4.60 7.48 -4.02
CA ILE A 134 -4.83 7.37 -2.58
C ILE A 134 -4.52 8.69 -1.88
N VAL A 135 -3.37 9.30 -2.17
CA VAL A 135 -2.97 10.60 -1.58
C VAL A 135 -3.94 11.71 -2.00
N ALA A 136 -4.38 11.75 -3.25
CA ALA A 136 -5.35 12.72 -3.74
C ALA A 136 -6.69 12.57 -3.01
N ALA A 137 -7.23 11.37 -2.90
CA ALA A 137 -8.48 11.11 -2.18
C ALA A 137 -8.40 11.56 -0.72
N VAL A 138 -7.31 11.23 -0.02
CA VAL A 138 -7.10 11.66 1.37
C VAL A 138 -6.95 13.18 1.48
N ALA A 139 -6.26 13.82 0.53
CA ALA A 139 -6.13 15.29 0.49
C ALA A 139 -7.46 16.00 0.23
N GLU A 140 -8.33 15.39 -0.58
CA GLU A 140 -9.70 15.87 -0.88
C GLU A 140 -10.68 15.62 0.28
N GLY A 141 -10.24 14.94 1.34
CA GLY A 141 -11.04 14.69 2.54
C GLY A 141 -11.82 13.39 2.52
N ALA A 142 -11.43 12.42 1.67
CA ALA A 142 -12.01 11.09 1.70
C ALA A 142 -11.87 10.46 3.09
N GLY A 143 -12.97 9.94 3.60
CA GLY A 143 -13.00 9.20 4.86
C GLY A 143 -12.60 7.72 4.69
N LEU A 144 -12.68 6.95 5.78
CA LEU A 144 -12.38 5.51 5.74
C LEU A 144 -13.24 4.72 4.73
N PRO A 145 -14.55 4.99 4.56
CA PRO A 145 -15.36 4.26 3.58
C PRO A 145 -14.86 4.43 2.14
N GLU A 146 -14.52 5.64 1.75
CA GLU A 146 -13.99 5.95 0.41
C GLU A 146 -12.61 5.34 0.20
N LEU A 147 -11.76 5.35 1.23
CA LEU A 147 -10.45 4.72 1.19
C LEU A 147 -10.58 3.20 0.95
N PHE A 148 -11.50 2.52 1.65
CA PHE A 148 -11.73 1.09 1.45
C PHE A 148 -12.38 0.76 0.11
N ALA A 149 -13.23 1.63 -0.42
CA ALA A 149 -13.76 1.49 -1.77
C ALA A 149 -12.65 1.58 -2.82
N LEU A 150 -11.66 2.46 -2.63
CA LEU A 150 -10.47 2.53 -3.50
C LEU A 150 -9.60 1.28 -3.35
N MET A 151 -9.40 0.75 -2.16
CA MET A 151 -8.66 -0.49 -1.94
C MET A 151 -9.30 -1.67 -2.67
N ASP A 152 -10.60 -1.82 -2.59
CA ASP A 152 -11.35 -2.90 -3.24
C ASP A 152 -11.33 -2.73 -4.77
N GLY A 153 -11.63 -1.53 -5.28
CA GLY A 153 -11.73 -1.25 -6.71
C GLY A 153 -10.38 -1.22 -7.44
N GLU A 154 -9.36 -0.60 -6.85
CA GLU A 154 -8.07 -0.38 -7.51
C GLU A 154 -7.02 -1.45 -7.21
N LEU A 155 -7.11 -2.10 -6.06
CA LEU A 155 -6.15 -3.08 -5.59
C LEU A 155 -6.72 -4.50 -5.55
N ALA A 156 -8.03 -4.67 -5.80
CA ALA A 156 -8.76 -5.93 -5.60
C ALA A 156 -8.46 -6.55 -4.22
N MET A 157 -8.31 -5.70 -3.20
CA MET A 157 -7.85 -6.10 -1.88
C MET A 157 -8.90 -5.72 -0.82
N ALA A 158 -9.46 -6.71 -0.16
CA ALA A 158 -10.32 -6.48 0.98
C ALA A 158 -9.52 -5.82 2.12
N GLY A 159 -10.10 -4.80 2.72
CA GLY A 159 -9.50 -4.08 3.83
C GLY A 159 -10.47 -3.83 4.97
N ALA A 160 -9.95 -3.73 6.19
CA ALA A 160 -10.69 -3.32 7.36
C ALA A 160 -9.78 -2.61 8.37
N VAL A 161 -10.37 -1.82 9.25
CA VAL A 161 -9.69 -1.30 10.44
C VAL A 161 -10.35 -1.90 11.67
N VAL A 162 -9.54 -2.49 12.52
CA VAL A 162 -9.96 -3.01 13.81
C VAL A 162 -9.26 -2.29 14.95
N SER A 163 -9.95 -2.02 16.03
CA SER A 163 -9.33 -1.50 17.25
C SER A 163 -8.70 -2.63 18.08
N ALA A 164 -7.90 -2.27 19.05
CA ALA A 164 -7.31 -3.21 20.02
C ALA A 164 -8.38 -3.99 20.81
N THR A 165 -9.60 -3.48 20.93
CA THR A 165 -10.72 -4.15 21.60
C THR A 165 -11.48 -5.14 20.71
N GLY A 166 -11.10 -5.26 19.45
CA GLY A 166 -11.80 -6.10 18.46
C GLY A 166 -13.01 -5.42 17.83
N ALA A 167 -13.20 -4.12 18.05
CA ALA A 167 -14.26 -3.37 17.37
C ALA A 167 -13.87 -3.12 15.91
N LEU A 168 -14.78 -3.42 14.98
CA LEU A 168 -14.64 -3.04 13.58
C LEU A 168 -14.93 -1.54 13.45
N ILE A 169 -13.92 -0.77 13.06
CA ILE A 169 -14.01 0.68 12.88
C ILE A 169 -14.50 1.01 11.48
N ALA A 170 -13.96 0.33 10.46
CA ALA A 170 -14.36 0.51 9.07
C ALA A 170 -14.01 -0.74 8.23
N GLY A 171 -14.58 -0.83 7.04
CA GLY A 171 -14.41 -1.97 6.13
C GLY A 171 -15.35 -3.11 6.42
N ALA A 172 -15.09 -4.28 5.83
CA ALA A 172 -15.91 -5.47 5.97
C ALA A 172 -15.07 -6.63 6.54
N LEU A 173 -15.43 -7.11 7.71
CA LEU A 173 -14.78 -8.25 8.36
C LEU A 173 -15.78 -8.96 9.27
N ASP A 174 -15.73 -10.29 9.32
CA ASP A 174 -16.50 -11.07 10.27
C ASP A 174 -16.12 -10.72 11.71
N ARG A 175 -17.10 -10.71 12.62
CA ARG A 175 -16.86 -10.35 14.02
C ARG A 175 -15.87 -11.28 14.73
N ALA A 176 -15.92 -12.58 14.42
CA ALA A 176 -15.00 -13.54 15.01
C ALA A 176 -13.55 -13.29 14.55
N ASP A 177 -13.38 -12.99 13.25
CA ASP A 177 -12.09 -12.63 12.70
C ASP A 177 -11.61 -11.28 13.23
N ALA A 178 -12.49 -10.28 13.39
CA ALA A 178 -12.12 -8.99 13.97
C ALA A 178 -11.53 -9.13 15.38
N VAL A 179 -12.14 -9.92 16.25
CA VAL A 179 -11.66 -10.19 17.61
C VAL A 179 -10.33 -10.96 17.58
N ARG A 180 -10.23 -11.99 16.72
CA ARG A 180 -9.00 -12.75 16.57
C ARG A 180 -7.84 -11.89 16.07
N LEU A 181 -8.06 -11.11 15.02
CA LEU A 181 -7.02 -10.26 14.42
C LEU A 181 -6.61 -9.13 15.37
N ALA A 182 -7.53 -8.61 16.20
CA ALA A 182 -7.18 -7.67 17.27
C ALA A 182 -6.28 -8.32 18.33
N HIS A 183 -6.54 -9.58 18.69
CA HIS A 183 -5.68 -10.33 19.61
C HIS A 183 -4.27 -10.54 19.01
N GLU A 184 -4.20 -10.95 17.74
CA GLU A 184 -2.93 -11.10 17.02
C GLU A 184 -2.19 -9.76 16.90
N TYR A 185 -2.90 -8.66 16.64
CA TYR A 185 -2.32 -7.31 16.63
C TYR A 185 -1.66 -6.95 17.97
N LEU A 186 -2.32 -7.28 19.09
CA LEU A 186 -1.78 -6.98 20.43
C LEU A 186 -0.56 -7.84 20.78
N THR A 187 -0.54 -9.11 20.36
CA THR A 187 0.43 -10.12 20.77
C THR A 187 1.55 -10.32 19.78
N ALA A 188 1.40 -9.94 18.52
CA ALA A 188 2.44 -10.09 17.50
C ALA A 188 3.75 -9.41 17.94
N PRO A 189 4.92 -10.09 17.81
CA PRO A 189 6.21 -9.52 18.21
C PRO A 189 6.58 -8.30 17.37
N ARG A 190 6.20 -8.29 16.09
CA ARG A 190 6.48 -7.22 15.13
C ARG A 190 5.29 -7.02 14.19
N LEU A 191 5.17 -5.82 13.63
CA LEU A 191 4.27 -5.48 12.54
C LEU A 191 5.11 -4.98 11.36
N PRO A 192 4.74 -5.28 10.12
CA PRO A 192 3.55 -6.03 9.72
C PRO A 192 3.61 -7.50 10.11
N HIS A 193 2.43 -8.14 10.27
CA HIS A 193 2.30 -9.52 10.68
C HIS A 193 1.22 -10.25 9.86
N ALA A 194 1.60 -11.34 9.20
CA ALA A 194 0.66 -12.17 8.45
C ALA A 194 -0.03 -13.19 9.37
N VAL A 195 -1.36 -13.27 9.27
CA VAL A 195 -2.20 -14.12 10.11
C VAL A 195 -3.14 -14.94 9.23
N ARG A 196 -3.29 -16.22 9.58
CA ARG A 196 -4.35 -17.07 9.00
C ARG A 196 -5.56 -17.06 9.90
N ALA A 197 -6.72 -16.64 9.36
CA ALA A 197 -8.02 -16.68 9.98
C ALA A 197 -8.96 -17.61 9.20
N PRO A 198 -10.14 -17.96 9.75
CA PRO A 198 -11.10 -18.84 9.05
C PRO A 198 -11.52 -18.33 7.68
N SER A 199 -11.67 -17.01 7.51
CA SER A 199 -12.07 -16.39 6.25
C SER A 199 -10.92 -16.18 5.26
N GLY A 200 -9.66 -16.41 5.67
CA GLY A 200 -8.52 -16.26 4.77
C GLY A 200 -7.21 -15.85 5.46
N THR A 201 -6.24 -15.47 4.63
CA THR A 201 -4.98 -14.89 5.13
C THR A 201 -5.10 -13.37 5.14
N PHE A 202 -4.56 -12.75 6.18
CA PHE A 202 -4.56 -11.30 6.35
C PHE A 202 -3.18 -10.83 6.78
N THR A 203 -2.84 -9.61 6.40
CA THR A 203 -1.65 -8.92 6.92
C THR A 203 -2.07 -7.72 7.77
N LEU A 204 -1.54 -7.64 8.98
CA LEU A 204 -1.82 -6.60 9.96
C LEU A 204 -0.75 -5.52 9.92
N PHE A 205 -1.15 -4.26 9.82
CA PHE A 205 -0.30 -3.08 9.92
C PHE A 205 -0.74 -2.22 11.11
N GLY A 206 0.21 -1.67 11.85
CA GLY A 206 -0.11 -0.72 12.92
C GLY A 206 -0.51 0.66 12.36
N VAL A 207 -1.59 1.21 12.86
CA VAL A 207 -2.06 2.56 12.49
C VAL A 207 -1.50 3.57 13.48
N GLY A 208 -0.61 4.43 13.01
CA GLY A 208 0.05 5.44 13.85
C GLY A 208 1.18 4.88 14.72
N ARG A 209 1.66 5.70 15.66
CA ARG A 209 2.79 5.38 16.58
C ARG A 209 2.35 5.14 18.02
N GLU A 210 1.06 5.04 18.26
CA GLU A 210 0.52 4.88 19.60
C GLU A 210 0.78 3.48 20.16
N HIS A 211 0.63 3.36 21.48
CA HIS A 211 0.68 2.04 22.14
C HIS A 211 -0.45 1.15 21.59
N ARG A 212 -0.14 -0.11 21.28
CA ARG A 212 -1.09 -1.03 20.62
C ARG A 212 -2.43 -1.15 21.35
N ALA A 213 -2.44 -1.10 22.68
CA ALA A 213 -3.67 -1.20 23.45
C ALA A 213 -4.66 -0.05 23.21
N ALA A 214 -4.16 1.13 22.78
CA ALA A 214 -4.98 2.26 22.34
C ALA A 214 -4.98 2.41 20.80
N GLY A 215 -4.30 1.51 20.10
CA GLY A 215 -4.05 1.56 18.67
C GLY A 215 -5.15 0.93 17.83
N TRP A 216 -5.06 1.19 16.55
CA TRP A 216 -5.81 0.51 15.52
C TRP A 216 -4.88 -0.35 14.67
N ALA A 217 -5.41 -1.42 14.11
CA ALA A 217 -4.75 -2.22 13.10
C ALA A 217 -5.48 -2.05 11.76
N LEU A 218 -4.74 -1.74 10.71
CA LEU A 218 -5.20 -1.94 9.35
C LEU A 218 -5.02 -3.42 9.02
N VAL A 219 -6.11 -4.04 8.60
CA VAL A 219 -6.18 -5.44 8.15
C VAL A 219 -6.28 -5.42 6.64
N CYS A 220 -5.33 -6.02 5.96
CA CYS A 220 -5.32 -6.19 4.50
C CYS A 220 -5.49 -7.67 4.16
N GLY A 221 -6.36 -7.99 3.21
CA GLY A 221 -6.51 -9.35 2.67
C GLY A 221 -5.25 -9.79 1.94
N GLY A 222 -4.82 -11.04 2.15
CA GLY A 222 -3.61 -11.61 1.56
C GLY A 222 -2.36 -11.54 2.44
N ASP A 223 -1.27 -12.12 1.93
CA ASP A 223 0.07 -12.00 2.50
C ASP A 223 0.84 -10.88 1.78
N LEU A 224 0.94 -9.73 2.43
CA LEU A 224 1.60 -8.53 1.91
C LEU A 224 3.00 -8.30 2.51
N LEU A 225 3.61 -9.30 3.13
CA LEU A 225 4.95 -9.11 3.72
C LEU A 225 6.00 -8.77 2.65
N GLY A 226 5.85 -9.27 1.42
CA GLY A 226 6.69 -8.94 0.27
C GLY A 226 6.41 -7.56 -0.34
N GLU A 227 5.24 -6.98 -0.09
CA GLU A 227 4.78 -5.68 -0.60
C GLU A 227 4.37 -4.74 0.54
N ALA A 228 5.10 -4.80 1.66
CA ALA A 228 4.77 -4.11 2.90
C ALA A 228 4.68 -2.58 2.75
N ASP A 229 5.36 -1.99 1.78
CA ASP A 229 5.34 -0.55 1.54
C ASP A 229 3.93 -0.04 1.25
N LEU A 230 3.16 -0.75 0.43
CA LEU A 230 1.75 -0.43 0.16
C LEU A 230 0.91 -0.43 1.44
N GLY A 231 1.08 -1.45 2.28
CA GLY A 231 0.37 -1.55 3.55
C GLY A 231 0.73 -0.42 4.53
N PHE A 232 1.99 0.01 4.57
CA PHE A 232 2.41 1.16 5.37
C PHE A 232 1.81 2.48 4.87
N GLU A 233 1.73 2.67 3.56
CA GLU A 233 1.09 3.86 2.96
C GLU A 233 -0.40 3.92 3.32
N LEU A 234 -1.12 2.82 3.17
CA LEU A 234 -2.52 2.72 3.55
C LEU A 234 -2.73 2.95 5.05
N ALA A 235 -1.86 2.37 5.89
CA ALA A 235 -1.90 2.58 7.34
C ALA A 235 -1.64 4.06 7.71
N ALA A 236 -0.79 4.76 6.97
CA ALA A 236 -0.57 6.20 7.16
C ALA A 236 -1.81 7.03 6.80
N CYS A 237 -2.52 6.67 5.73
CA CYS A 237 -3.80 7.30 5.36
C CYS A 237 -4.86 7.10 6.45
N VAL A 238 -4.98 5.86 6.97
CA VAL A 238 -5.89 5.55 8.09
C VAL A 238 -5.51 6.33 9.36
N ALA A 239 -4.20 6.49 9.62
CA ALA A 239 -3.72 7.26 10.77
C ALA A 239 -4.08 8.76 10.67
N LEU A 240 -4.02 9.33 9.47
CA LEU A 240 -4.44 10.71 9.23
C LEU A 240 -5.94 10.89 9.49
N GLU A 241 -6.77 9.99 8.98
CA GLU A 241 -8.22 10.04 9.21
C GLU A 241 -8.56 9.83 10.69
N ARG A 242 -7.87 8.92 11.36
CA ARG A 242 -7.99 8.75 12.82
C ARG A 242 -7.69 10.05 13.56
N THR A 243 -6.64 10.76 13.19
CA THR A 243 -6.28 12.04 13.80
C THR A 243 -7.41 13.06 13.64
N ARG A 244 -8.02 13.16 12.45
CA ARG A 244 -9.18 14.02 12.19
C ARG A 244 -10.38 13.65 13.07
N MET A 245 -10.68 12.36 13.20
CA MET A 245 -11.75 11.86 14.07
C MET A 245 -11.49 12.20 15.54
N GLU A 246 -10.24 12.07 16.00
CA GLU A 246 -9.85 12.38 17.37
C GLU A 246 -9.89 13.89 17.66
N GLU A 247 -9.54 14.73 16.69
CA GLU A 247 -9.69 16.18 16.83
C GLU A 247 -11.16 16.58 16.99
N GLY A 248 -12.07 15.98 16.20
CA GLY A 248 -13.50 16.18 16.37
C GLY A 248 -14.01 15.84 17.77
N ARG A 249 -13.50 14.74 18.34
CA ARG A 249 -13.88 14.30 19.73
C ARG A 249 -13.22 15.11 20.84
N ARG A 250 -12.23 15.92 20.53
CA ARG A 250 -11.48 16.71 21.55
C ARG A 250 -12.37 17.68 22.32
N VAL A 251 -13.33 18.28 21.63
CA VAL A 251 -14.29 19.22 22.26
C VAL A 251 -15.22 18.44 23.21
N GLU A 252 -15.73 17.32 22.76
CA GLU A 252 -16.61 16.45 23.57
C GLU A 252 -15.90 15.96 24.83
N ARG A 253 -14.66 15.49 24.71
CA ARG A 253 -13.83 15.06 25.86
C ARG A 253 -13.60 16.20 26.85
N ARG A 254 -13.33 17.42 26.38
CA ARG A 254 -13.16 18.59 27.28
C ARG A 254 -14.43 18.91 28.05
N LEU A 255 -15.59 18.83 27.42
CA LEU A 255 -16.89 19.02 28.09
C LEU A 255 -17.13 17.91 29.13
N ALA A 256 -16.79 16.68 28.82
CA ALA A 256 -16.84 15.57 29.74
C ALA A 256 -15.92 15.73 30.94
N GLU A 257 -14.69 16.19 30.72
CA GLU A 257 -13.72 16.49 31.77
C GLU A 257 -14.27 17.57 32.74
N GLN A 258 -14.84 18.64 32.20
CA GLN A 258 -15.46 19.71 32.97
C GLN A 258 -16.63 19.22 33.81
N LEU A 259 -17.52 18.39 33.21
CA LEU A 259 -18.65 17.82 33.93
C LEU A 259 -18.19 16.92 35.10
N ILE A 260 -17.24 16.03 34.84
CA ILE A 260 -16.73 15.09 35.85
C ILE A 260 -16.00 15.85 36.95
N ALA A 261 -15.23 16.88 36.62
CA ALA A 261 -14.58 17.74 37.62
C ALA A 261 -15.61 18.47 38.49
N LEU A 262 -16.68 19.00 37.90
CA LEU A 262 -17.80 19.63 38.62
C LEU A 262 -18.50 18.61 39.52
N ALA A 263 -18.78 17.42 39.05
CA ALA A 263 -19.42 16.37 39.84
C ALA A 263 -18.59 15.88 41.04
N ARG A 264 -17.27 16.03 40.98
CA ARG A 264 -16.32 15.67 42.05
C ARG A 264 -16.09 16.80 43.03
N SER A 265 -16.52 18.01 42.72
CA SER A 265 -16.33 19.15 43.63
C SER A 265 -17.35 19.13 44.78
N ALA A 266 -16.87 19.35 46.00
CA ALA A 266 -17.77 19.39 47.15
C ALA A 266 -18.64 20.68 47.09
N GLY A 267 -19.98 20.50 47.04
CA GLY A 267 -20.90 21.63 47.02
C GLY A 267 -21.35 22.10 45.64
N SER A 268 -21.19 21.27 44.60
CA SER A 268 -21.68 21.56 43.24
C SER A 268 -23.19 21.83 43.24
N ASP A 269 -23.58 22.90 42.54
CA ASP A 269 -25.00 23.21 42.32
C ASP A 269 -25.67 22.13 41.43
N PRO A 270 -26.75 21.52 41.84
CA PRO A 270 -27.51 20.58 41.03
C PRO A 270 -27.95 21.18 39.70
N ALA A 271 -28.18 22.49 39.62
CA ALA A 271 -28.55 23.15 38.38
C ALA A 271 -27.38 23.19 37.38
N GLU A 272 -26.14 23.42 37.86
CA GLU A 272 -24.92 23.38 37.04
C GLU A 272 -24.62 21.96 36.53
N LEU A 273 -24.75 20.96 37.42
CA LEU A 273 -24.59 19.55 37.03
C LEU A 273 -25.58 19.15 35.94
N ASN A 274 -26.85 19.50 36.09
CA ASN A 274 -27.88 19.23 35.08
C ASN A 274 -27.62 19.96 33.77
N ALA A 275 -27.08 21.17 33.80
CA ALA A 275 -26.66 21.90 32.62
C ALA A 275 -25.48 21.18 31.92
N GLY A 276 -24.46 20.76 32.69
CA GLY A 276 -23.34 19.97 32.18
C GLY A 276 -23.76 18.66 31.55
N LEU A 277 -24.65 17.90 32.20
CA LEU A 277 -25.21 16.65 31.63
C LEU A 277 -25.89 16.89 30.29
N ARG A 278 -26.75 17.93 30.20
CA ARG A 278 -27.39 18.30 28.91
C ARG A 278 -26.39 18.68 27.84
N THR A 279 -25.35 19.43 28.19
CA THR A 279 -24.29 19.80 27.25
C THR A 279 -23.54 18.57 26.71
N CYS A 280 -23.39 17.55 27.53
CA CYS A 280 -22.84 16.24 27.14
C CYS A 280 -23.86 15.30 26.50
N GLY A 281 -25.09 15.75 26.23
CA GLY A 281 -26.14 14.98 25.56
C GLY A 281 -26.88 14.00 26.45
N ILE A 282 -26.79 14.11 27.80
CA ILE A 282 -27.50 13.30 28.78
C ILE A 282 -28.72 14.10 29.28
N GLY A 283 -29.92 13.57 29.10
CA GLY A 283 -31.15 14.22 29.54
C GLY A 283 -31.24 14.34 31.07
N PRO A 284 -31.94 15.35 31.65
CA PRO A 284 -32.01 15.58 33.10
C PRO A 284 -32.71 14.50 33.89
N ALA A 285 -33.55 13.68 33.22
CA ALA A 285 -34.22 12.53 33.80
C ALA A 285 -33.73 11.18 33.23
N GLU A 286 -32.68 11.23 32.43
CA GLU A 286 -32.13 10.03 31.80
C GLU A 286 -31.25 9.28 32.81
N PRO A 287 -31.54 8.02 33.13
CA PRO A 287 -30.71 7.23 34.03
C PRO A 287 -29.36 6.94 33.33
N TYR A 288 -28.27 6.97 34.09
CA TYR A 288 -26.96 6.63 33.59
C TYR A 288 -26.15 5.80 34.60
N SER A 289 -25.22 5.00 34.12
CA SER A 289 -24.21 4.32 34.92
C SER A 289 -22.91 5.06 34.89
N VAL A 290 -22.18 5.04 36.02
CA VAL A 290 -20.80 5.54 36.10
C VAL A 290 -19.86 4.35 35.99
N VAL A 291 -19.01 4.36 34.99
CA VAL A 291 -18.00 3.31 34.74
C VAL A 291 -16.62 3.89 34.98
N ASN A 292 -15.83 3.23 35.84
CA ASN A 292 -14.43 3.57 36.05
C ASN A 292 -13.54 2.53 35.41
N ALA A 293 -12.54 2.98 34.64
CA ALA A 293 -11.51 2.13 34.06
C ALA A 293 -10.15 2.50 34.64
N THR A 294 -9.47 1.53 35.24
CA THR A 294 -8.12 1.71 35.80
C THR A 294 -7.16 0.71 35.17
N VAL A 295 -5.89 1.08 35.01
CA VAL A 295 -4.85 0.17 34.53
C VAL A 295 -4.26 -0.59 35.69
N ALA A 296 -4.39 -1.92 35.68
CA ALA A 296 -4.01 -2.79 36.81
C ALA A 296 -2.50 -2.82 37.13
N ARG A 297 -1.61 -2.39 36.23
CA ARG A 297 -0.16 -2.38 36.43
C ARG A 297 0.50 -1.16 35.76
N PRO A 298 0.49 -0.01 36.39
CA PRO A 298 1.04 1.23 35.80
C PRO A 298 2.57 1.25 35.67
N GLY A 299 3.30 0.35 36.34
CA GLY A 299 4.76 0.42 36.46
C GLY A 299 5.61 -0.17 35.34
N ALA A 300 5.02 -0.89 34.38
CA ALA A 300 5.76 -1.58 33.31
C ALA A 300 5.82 -0.82 31.99
N ILE A 301 5.06 0.27 31.81
CA ILE A 301 4.92 0.98 30.57
C ILE A 301 5.10 2.46 30.82
N ARG A 302 6.15 3.05 30.25
CA ARG A 302 6.47 4.48 30.41
C ARG A 302 5.50 5.41 29.69
N GLU A 303 4.71 4.92 28.75
CA GLU A 303 3.68 5.61 27.97
C GLU A 303 2.71 4.57 27.38
N PRO A 304 1.41 4.77 27.25
CA PRO A 304 0.67 6.02 27.34
C PRO A 304 0.14 6.30 28.74
N ASP A 305 -0.31 7.56 28.98
CA ASP A 305 -1.05 7.94 30.18
C ASP A 305 -2.21 6.97 30.44
N PRO A 306 -2.23 6.25 31.59
CA PRO A 306 -3.24 5.25 31.88
C PRO A 306 -4.68 5.79 31.83
N ALA A 307 -4.88 7.05 32.20
CA ALA A 307 -6.19 7.69 32.16
C ALA A 307 -6.67 7.89 30.72
N ARG A 308 -5.79 8.33 29.81
CA ARG A 308 -6.10 8.49 28.40
C ARG A 308 -6.39 7.15 27.74
N LEU A 309 -5.59 6.13 28.02
CA LEU A 309 -5.79 4.77 27.53
C LEU A 309 -7.14 4.22 27.97
N GLY A 310 -7.46 4.35 29.27
CA GLY A 310 -8.74 3.90 29.83
C GLY A 310 -9.94 4.59 29.16
N GLY A 311 -9.84 5.91 28.92
CA GLY A 311 -10.87 6.68 28.22
C GLY A 311 -11.12 6.18 26.80
N GLN A 312 -10.05 5.95 26.02
CA GLN A 312 -10.16 5.43 24.65
C GLN A 312 -10.78 4.03 24.62
N VAL A 313 -10.34 3.15 25.52
CA VAL A 313 -10.91 1.78 25.61
C VAL A 313 -12.40 1.82 25.98
N LEU A 314 -12.81 2.70 26.92
CA LEU A 314 -14.23 2.86 27.27
C LEU A 314 -15.05 3.39 26.08
N GLU A 315 -14.57 4.39 25.36
CA GLU A 315 -15.25 4.93 24.17
C GLU A 315 -15.43 3.86 23.08
N GLU A 316 -14.47 2.96 22.90
CA GLU A 316 -14.53 1.89 21.90
C GLU A 316 -15.41 0.71 22.31
N LEU A 317 -15.38 0.30 23.57
CA LEU A 317 -16.18 -0.81 24.10
C LEU A 317 -17.65 -0.46 24.24
N LEU A 318 -17.91 0.76 24.68
CA LEU A 318 -19.26 1.22 25.00
C LEU A 318 -19.87 1.96 23.79
N ARG A 319 -20.13 1.32 22.72
CA ARG A 319 -20.60 1.85 21.41
C ARG A 319 -21.82 2.82 21.45
N SER A 320 -22.30 3.19 22.62
CA SER A 320 -23.37 4.15 22.88
C SER A 320 -22.80 5.56 23.15
N ARG A 321 -23.69 6.55 23.33
CA ARG A 321 -23.30 7.88 23.80
C ARG A 321 -22.56 7.75 25.13
N VAL A 322 -21.25 7.91 25.09
CA VAL A 322 -20.39 7.80 26.26
C VAL A 322 -19.72 9.14 26.46
N VAL A 323 -19.84 9.65 27.66
CA VAL A 323 -19.09 10.82 28.12
C VAL A 323 -17.91 10.30 28.90
N ALA A 324 -16.73 10.27 28.30
CA ALA A 324 -15.53 9.76 28.94
C ALA A 324 -14.54 10.89 29.22
N ALA A 325 -13.92 10.85 30.39
CA ALA A 325 -12.89 11.79 30.80
C ALA A 325 -11.77 11.10 31.55
N ALA A 326 -10.55 11.66 31.45
CA ALA A 326 -9.43 11.26 32.28
C ALA A 326 -9.68 11.63 33.76
N GLY A 327 -9.40 10.70 34.66
CA GLY A 327 -9.43 10.92 36.12
C GLY A 327 -8.03 10.77 36.71
N ALA A 328 -7.88 10.98 38.02
CA ALA A 328 -6.58 10.93 38.71
C ALA A 328 -5.94 9.52 38.62
N ASP A 329 -6.76 8.46 38.64
CA ASP A 329 -6.29 7.06 38.69
C ASP A 329 -6.74 6.20 37.48
N GLY A 330 -7.26 6.83 36.43
CA GLY A 330 -7.80 6.14 35.28
C GLY A 330 -8.82 7.00 34.52
N ALA A 331 -9.77 6.38 33.86
CA ALA A 331 -10.84 7.07 33.14
C ALA A 331 -12.20 6.84 33.78
N VAL A 332 -13.05 7.83 33.69
CA VAL A 332 -14.45 7.78 34.14
C VAL A 332 -15.36 8.00 32.93
N ALA A 333 -16.38 7.18 32.79
CA ALA A 333 -17.40 7.37 31.76
C ALA A 333 -18.79 7.38 32.37
N LEU A 334 -19.66 8.26 31.84
CA LEU A 334 -21.10 8.25 32.09
C LEU A 334 -21.78 7.59 30.90
N VAL A 335 -22.51 6.50 31.16
CA VAL A 335 -23.16 5.70 30.13
C VAL A 335 -24.66 5.81 30.32
N PRO A 336 -25.39 6.51 29.43
CA PRO A 336 -26.84 6.56 29.47
C PRO A 336 -27.46 5.15 29.36
N LEU A 337 -28.49 4.87 30.16
CA LEU A 337 -29.16 3.58 30.17
C LEU A 337 -30.43 3.54 29.30
N SER A 338 -30.85 4.65 28.77
CA SER A 338 -31.99 4.78 27.90
C SER A 338 -31.60 4.59 26.47
N GLY A 339 -31.89 3.42 25.89
CA GLY A 339 -31.65 3.15 24.45
C GLY A 339 -31.12 1.76 24.13
N THR A 340 -31.61 0.71 24.79
CA THR A 340 -31.55 -0.67 24.31
C THR A 340 -32.77 -1.02 23.51
#